data_1fa115aa8d185e5685fbfa7151780b04
#
_entry.id   1fa115aa8d185e5685fbfa7151780b04
#
_cell.length_a   1.000
_cell.length_b   1.000
_cell.length_c   1.000
_cell.angle_alpha   90.00
_cell.angle_beta   90.00
_cell.angle_gamma   90.00
#
_symmetry.space_group_name_H-M   'P 1'
#
loop_
_entity.id
_entity.type
_entity.pdbx_description
1 polymer ?
#
loop_
_entity_poly.entity_id
_entity_poly.type
_entity_poly.pdbx_seq_one_letter_code
_entity_poly.pdbx_strand_id
1 'polypeptide(L)'
;PRRSTQGVSSAASDVYKRQATKDAGMIAGLEVLRIVNEPTAAALAYGLEKQSEEKIAVFDLGGGTYDISILELGDGVFEVKSTNGDTHLGGDDYDQRIITWLVDEFKRDQGIDLSQDPMALQRLKEAGEKAKMELSTTMSSDINLPFITASQDGPKHLNYTLSRAKFEQLVEDLNQRTIEPMKKALADAGLTTNDIDEVILVGGSTRIPKVQEIVKDFFGKEPHRGVNPDEVVAVGAAIQGGILAGEVTDVLLLDVTPLSLGIETLGGIRTTLIERNTTIPTKKAEVFSTAEDNQTTVEIHVLQGERKMAIDNKTIGKFQLTGIPPAPRGMPQVEVTFDIDANGILNVSAKDRATGKEQEIRIEASSGLSDTEIDRMVQDAEAHASEDEENRDKVEARNQLDSLVYQVEKDSGEWGDKVDEATKNRLESALEQAKEALKGDNTDTLSTARDELMQAFSPAGQEMYQAQASEPGDEETNPEEGSTGETQADTDEDVVEADYEIVEEEN
;
A
#
# COMPACT_ATOMS: atom_id res chain seq x y z
N PRO A 1 -22.85 -24.27 -6.49
CA PRO A 1 -21.61 -23.84 -5.90
C PRO A 1 -21.35 -22.42 -6.38
N ARG A 2 -21.69 -21.45 -5.53
CA ARG A 2 -21.38 -20.05 -5.77
C ARG A 2 -19.94 -19.88 -5.36
N ARG A 3 -19.01 -19.93 -6.30
CA ARG A 3 -17.71 -19.30 -6.08
C ARG A 3 -18.00 -17.80 -6.00
N SER A 4 -17.83 -17.24 -4.83
CA SER A 4 -17.69 -15.81 -4.66
C SER A 4 -16.50 -15.41 -5.53
N THR A 5 -16.75 -14.73 -6.61
CA THR A 5 -15.72 -13.91 -7.24
C THR A 5 -15.34 -12.90 -6.16
N GLN A 6 -14.18 -13.09 -5.56
CA GLN A 6 -13.58 -12.05 -4.72
C GLN A 6 -13.43 -10.84 -5.61
N GLY A 7 -14.32 -9.86 -5.41
CA GLY A 7 -14.19 -8.56 -6.03
C GLY A 7 -12.90 -7.96 -5.55
N VAL A 8 -11.90 -7.94 -6.40
CA VAL A 8 -10.65 -7.28 -6.08
C VAL A 8 -10.90 -5.80 -6.23
N SER A 9 -10.76 -5.05 -5.16
CA SER A 9 -10.92 -3.61 -5.14
C SER A 9 -10.14 -2.95 -6.28
N SER A 10 -10.81 -2.07 -6.97
CA SER A 10 -10.29 -1.42 -8.17
C SER A 10 -9.44 -0.20 -7.86
N ALA A 11 -9.61 0.48 -6.73
CA ALA A 11 -8.84 1.68 -6.41
C ALA A 11 -7.37 1.36 -6.04
N ALA A 12 -7.13 0.20 -5.40
CA ALA A 12 -5.79 -0.34 -5.20
C ALA A 12 -5.35 -1.29 -6.33
N SER A 13 -6.11 -1.32 -7.44
CA SER A 13 -5.88 -2.22 -8.57
C SER A 13 -4.65 -1.77 -9.35
N ASP A 14 -3.59 -2.55 -9.29
CA ASP A 14 -2.43 -2.37 -10.14
C ASP A 14 -2.73 -2.71 -11.62
N VAL A 15 -1.80 -2.36 -12.50
CA VAL A 15 -1.92 -2.60 -13.94
C VAL A 15 -2.24 -4.06 -14.28
N TYR A 16 -1.71 -5.00 -13.49
CA TYR A 16 -1.95 -6.44 -13.69
C TYR A 16 -3.39 -6.85 -13.40
N LYS A 17 -3.98 -6.32 -12.32
CA LYS A 17 -5.36 -6.65 -11.96
C LYS A 17 -6.34 -6.18 -13.03
N ARG A 18 -6.10 -5.00 -13.60
CA ARG A 18 -6.91 -4.45 -14.70
C ARG A 18 -6.81 -5.32 -15.95
N GLN A 19 -5.60 -5.72 -16.35
CA GLN A 19 -5.42 -6.62 -17.48
C GLN A 19 -6.07 -7.98 -17.23
N ALA A 20 -5.86 -8.59 -16.05
CA ALA A 20 -6.48 -9.87 -15.69
C ALA A 20 -8.01 -9.83 -15.71
N THR A 21 -8.61 -8.72 -15.27
CA THR A 21 -10.07 -8.53 -15.35
C THR A 21 -10.55 -8.47 -16.80
N LYS A 22 -9.83 -7.77 -17.67
CA LYS A 22 -10.11 -7.73 -19.11
C LYS A 22 -10.01 -9.11 -19.75
N ASP A 23 -8.93 -9.82 -19.46
CA ASP A 23 -8.68 -11.17 -19.98
C ASP A 23 -9.73 -12.17 -19.50
N ALA A 24 -10.16 -12.09 -18.24
CA ALA A 24 -11.23 -12.92 -17.71
C ALA A 24 -12.55 -12.73 -18.47
N GLY A 25 -12.90 -11.49 -18.81
CA GLY A 25 -14.06 -11.20 -19.66
C GLY A 25 -13.92 -11.81 -21.06
N MET A 26 -12.75 -11.65 -21.67
CA MET A 26 -12.44 -12.21 -22.99
C MET A 26 -12.45 -13.76 -22.98
N ILE A 27 -11.89 -14.39 -21.94
CA ILE A 27 -11.91 -15.85 -21.74
C ILE A 27 -13.35 -16.36 -21.59
N ALA A 28 -14.21 -15.57 -20.93
CA ALA A 28 -15.64 -15.87 -20.83
C ALA A 28 -16.42 -15.66 -22.14
N GLY A 29 -15.74 -15.26 -23.23
CA GLY A 29 -16.34 -15.03 -24.54
C GLY A 29 -17.05 -13.69 -24.69
N LEU A 30 -16.76 -12.73 -23.80
CA LEU A 30 -17.32 -11.38 -23.83
C LEU A 30 -16.37 -10.41 -24.55
N GLU A 31 -16.94 -9.46 -25.26
CA GLU A 31 -16.20 -8.29 -25.73
C GLU A 31 -16.12 -7.27 -24.61
N VAL A 32 -14.91 -7.00 -24.11
CA VAL A 32 -14.68 -6.03 -23.02
C VAL A 32 -14.44 -4.64 -23.64
N LEU A 33 -15.45 -3.80 -23.61
CA LEU A 33 -15.40 -2.46 -24.17
C LEU A 33 -14.63 -1.49 -23.26
N ARG A 34 -14.84 -1.61 -21.92
CA ARG A 34 -14.18 -0.77 -20.93
C ARG A 34 -14.10 -1.45 -19.57
N ILE A 35 -13.05 -1.08 -18.80
CA ILE A 35 -12.93 -1.38 -17.39
C ILE A 35 -13.22 -0.08 -16.62
N VAL A 36 -14.07 -0.16 -15.59
CA VAL A 36 -14.44 0.98 -14.72
C VAL A 36 -14.06 0.64 -13.30
N ASN A 37 -13.48 1.61 -12.59
CA ASN A 37 -13.18 1.45 -11.18
C ASN A 37 -14.47 1.55 -10.33
N GLU A 38 -14.53 0.78 -9.24
CA GLU A 38 -15.68 0.74 -8.34
C GLU A 38 -16.08 2.12 -7.81
N PRO A 39 -15.16 2.96 -7.26
CA PRO A 39 -15.54 4.28 -6.78
C PRO A 39 -16.07 5.19 -7.89
N THR A 40 -15.55 5.04 -9.09
CA THR A 40 -15.99 5.81 -10.25
C THR A 40 -17.38 5.36 -10.71
N ALA A 41 -17.64 4.06 -10.71
CA ALA A 41 -18.98 3.52 -10.97
C ALA A 41 -19.98 3.99 -9.91
N ALA A 42 -19.61 3.97 -8.63
CA ALA A 42 -20.46 4.47 -7.55
C ALA A 42 -20.77 5.98 -7.70
N ALA A 43 -19.77 6.78 -8.10
CA ALA A 43 -19.95 8.20 -8.38
C ALA A 43 -20.91 8.44 -9.56
N LEU A 44 -20.82 7.64 -10.63
CA LEU A 44 -21.78 7.70 -11.75
C LEU A 44 -23.21 7.42 -11.29
N ALA A 45 -23.40 6.38 -10.48
CA ALA A 45 -24.72 6.03 -9.97
C ALA A 45 -25.31 7.10 -9.05
N TYR A 46 -24.46 7.79 -8.28
CA TYR A 46 -24.86 8.89 -7.40
C TYR A 46 -25.13 10.17 -8.18
N GLY A 47 -24.21 10.54 -9.07
CA GLY A 47 -24.11 11.89 -9.64
C GLY A 47 -24.84 12.08 -10.96
N LEU A 48 -25.38 11.02 -11.59
CA LEU A 48 -25.98 11.11 -12.93
C LEU A 48 -27.08 12.18 -13.05
N GLU A 49 -27.87 12.36 -11.99
CA GLU A 49 -28.97 13.33 -11.96
C GLU A 49 -28.56 14.67 -11.32
N LYS A 50 -27.33 14.81 -10.86
CA LYS A 50 -26.83 16.02 -10.20
C LYS A 50 -26.41 17.07 -11.25
N GLN A 51 -26.83 18.30 -11.03
CA GLN A 51 -26.50 19.46 -11.88
C GLN A 51 -25.54 20.44 -11.20
N SER A 52 -25.22 20.21 -9.92
CA SER A 52 -24.31 21.06 -9.16
C SER A 52 -22.89 20.49 -9.16
N GLU A 53 -21.91 21.37 -9.12
CA GLU A 53 -20.55 20.98 -8.79
C GLU A 53 -20.52 20.46 -7.35
N GLU A 54 -20.03 19.25 -7.16
CA GLU A 54 -19.91 18.62 -5.84
C GLU A 54 -18.56 17.91 -5.72
N LYS A 55 -17.95 17.98 -4.53
CA LYS A 55 -16.80 17.18 -4.14
C LYS A 55 -17.27 16.07 -3.24
N ILE A 56 -17.08 14.85 -3.65
CA ILE A 56 -17.54 13.67 -2.92
C ILE A 56 -16.39 12.78 -2.46
N ALA A 57 -16.61 12.11 -1.33
CA ALA A 57 -15.78 11.01 -0.90
C ALA A 57 -16.52 9.69 -1.10
N VAL A 58 -15.91 8.75 -1.80
CA VAL A 58 -16.43 7.37 -1.93
C VAL A 58 -15.63 6.48 -0.98
N PHE A 59 -16.28 6.01 0.07
CA PHE A 59 -15.74 5.11 1.08
C PHE A 59 -16.21 3.69 0.77
N ASP A 60 -15.30 2.88 0.25
CA ASP A 60 -15.58 1.51 -0.16
C ASP A 60 -14.91 0.52 0.79
N LEU A 61 -15.71 -0.19 1.60
CA LEU A 61 -15.26 -1.27 2.46
C LEU A 61 -15.95 -2.56 2.05
N GLY A 62 -15.25 -3.31 1.20
CA GLY A 62 -15.71 -4.57 0.65
C GLY A 62 -15.43 -5.77 1.54
N GLY A 63 -15.35 -6.95 0.94
CA GLY A 63 -15.02 -8.21 1.63
C GLY A 63 -13.54 -8.35 1.99
N GLY A 64 -12.63 -7.89 1.12
CA GLY A 64 -11.18 -8.09 1.29
C GLY A 64 -10.34 -6.83 1.23
N THR A 65 -10.90 -5.71 0.79
CA THR A 65 -10.17 -4.44 0.60
C THR A 65 -10.98 -3.26 1.08
N TYR A 66 -10.25 -2.23 1.45
CA TYR A 66 -10.76 -0.91 1.77
C TYR A 66 -10.16 0.13 0.83
N ASP A 67 -11.01 0.96 0.26
CA ASP A 67 -10.62 2.05 -0.62
C ASP A 67 -11.38 3.33 -0.29
N ILE A 68 -10.70 4.46 -0.41
CA ILE A 68 -11.24 5.80 -0.30
C ILE A 68 -10.82 6.61 -1.52
N SER A 69 -11.79 7.19 -2.21
CA SER A 69 -11.54 8.04 -3.38
C SER A 69 -12.22 9.38 -3.21
N ILE A 70 -11.52 10.43 -3.58
CA ILE A 70 -12.05 11.80 -3.63
C ILE A 70 -12.30 12.14 -5.09
N LEU A 71 -13.52 12.56 -5.38
CA LEU A 71 -13.95 12.89 -6.74
C LEU A 71 -14.57 14.31 -6.77
N GLU A 72 -14.44 14.94 -7.91
CA GLU A 72 -15.11 16.18 -8.25
C GLU A 72 -16.11 15.92 -9.39
N LEU A 73 -17.34 16.31 -9.18
CA LEU A 73 -18.45 16.17 -10.10
C LEU A 73 -18.88 17.57 -10.56
N GLY A 74 -19.11 17.77 -11.84
CA GLY A 74 -19.60 19.05 -12.36
C GLY A 74 -19.79 18.99 -13.87
N ASP A 75 -20.84 19.59 -14.40
CA ASP A 75 -21.13 19.72 -15.83
C ASP A 75 -21.03 18.40 -16.63
N GLY A 76 -21.42 17.27 -16.01
CA GLY A 76 -21.32 15.94 -16.61
C GLY A 76 -19.91 15.32 -16.53
N VAL A 77 -18.94 16.00 -15.94
CA VAL A 77 -17.58 15.48 -15.73
C VAL A 77 -17.49 14.83 -14.36
N PHE A 78 -16.95 13.63 -14.31
CA PHE A 78 -16.64 12.86 -13.09
C PHE A 78 -15.13 12.65 -13.05
N GLU A 79 -14.44 13.44 -12.24
CA GLU A 79 -12.99 13.42 -12.12
C GLU A 79 -12.54 12.85 -10.78
N VAL A 80 -11.74 11.78 -10.80
CA VAL A 80 -11.06 11.29 -9.59
C VAL A 80 -9.87 12.20 -9.32
N LYS A 81 -9.83 12.81 -8.13
CA LYS A 81 -8.73 13.68 -7.68
C LYS A 81 -7.64 12.88 -6.98
N SER A 82 -8.04 11.91 -6.18
CA SER A 82 -7.11 11.04 -5.47
C SER A 82 -7.79 9.73 -5.05
N THR A 83 -6.97 8.72 -4.83
CA THR A 83 -7.39 7.44 -4.26
C THR A 83 -6.33 6.92 -3.30
N ASN A 84 -6.77 6.29 -2.21
CA ASN A 84 -5.91 5.62 -1.23
C ASN A 84 -6.67 4.42 -0.65
N GLY A 85 -5.99 3.50 0.05
CA GLY A 85 -6.69 2.34 0.59
C GLY A 85 -5.79 1.38 1.34
N ASP A 86 -6.37 0.26 1.77
CA ASP A 86 -5.70 -0.87 2.39
C ASP A 86 -6.15 -2.16 1.70
N THR A 87 -5.23 -2.81 0.98
CA THR A 87 -5.51 -4.01 0.18
C THR A 87 -5.71 -5.28 1.01
N HIS A 88 -5.58 -5.18 2.33
CA HIS A 88 -5.70 -6.28 3.29
C HIS A 88 -6.61 -5.87 4.46
N LEU A 89 -7.67 -5.12 4.18
CA LEU A 89 -8.67 -4.71 5.15
C LEU A 89 -10.07 -4.83 4.53
N GLY A 90 -10.85 -5.76 5.03
CA GLY A 90 -12.22 -5.97 4.54
C GLY A 90 -13.06 -6.83 5.47
N GLY A 91 -14.28 -7.12 5.06
CA GLY A 91 -15.25 -7.90 5.83
C GLY A 91 -14.74 -9.28 6.29
N ASP A 92 -13.84 -9.90 5.52
CA ASP A 92 -13.21 -11.18 5.89
C ASP A 92 -12.34 -11.05 7.15
N ASP A 93 -11.67 -9.90 7.35
CA ASP A 93 -10.90 -9.65 8.57
C ASP A 93 -11.83 -9.50 9.79
N TYR A 94 -12.98 -8.86 9.61
CA TYR A 94 -14.00 -8.76 10.66
C TYR A 94 -14.54 -10.14 11.02
N ASP A 95 -14.81 -10.99 10.03
CA ASP A 95 -15.24 -12.37 10.25
C ASP A 95 -14.16 -13.16 11.00
N GLN A 96 -12.90 -13.00 10.63
CA GLN A 96 -11.78 -13.67 11.28
C GLN A 96 -11.67 -13.31 12.78
N ARG A 97 -11.98 -12.04 13.17
CA ARG A 97 -12.04 -11.66 14.59
C ARG A 97 -13.13 -12.42 15.34
N ILE A 98 -14.31 -12.59 14.73
CA ILE A 98 -15.40 -13.38 15.32
C ILE A 98 -15.01 -14.85 15.43
N ILE A 99 -14.42 -15.43 14.37
CA ILE A 99 -13.97 -16.81 14.35
C ILE A 99 -12.93 -17.05 15.46
N THR A 100 -11.94 -16.20 15.58
CA THR A 100 -10.90 -16.30 16.62
C THR A 100 -11.52 -16.22 17.99
N TRP A 101 -12.43 -15.30 18.23
CA TRP A 101 -13.15 -15.21 19.50
C TRP A 101 -13.95 -16.49 19.81
N LEU A 102 -14.67 -17.07 18.85
CA LEU A 102 -15.43 -18.30 19.01
C LEU A 102 -14.53 -19.50 19.35
N VAL A 103 -13.37 -19.61 18.69
CA VAL A 103 -12.36 -20.67 18.94
C VAL A 103 -11.82 -20.54 20.37
N ASP A 104 -11.47 -19.32 20.78
CA ASP A 104 -10.91 -19.06 22.11
C ASP A 104 -11.94 -19.33 23.23
N GLU A 105 -13.19 -18.89 23.06
CA GLU A 105 -14.28 -19.16 24.00
C GLU A 105 -14.52 -20.67 24.12
N PHE A 106 -14.60 -21.38 23.00
CA PHE A 106 -14.83 -22.83 23.01
C PHE A 106 -13.66 -23.59 23.62
N LYS A 107 -12.44 -23.19 23.33
CA LYS A 107 -11.24 -23.75 23.93
C LYS A 107 -11.19 -23.54 25.45
N ARG A 108 -11.59 -22.35 25.90
CA ARG A 108 -11.68 -22.05 27.33
C ARG A 108 -12.74 -22.90 28.04
N ASP A 109 -13.91 -23.09 27.42
CA ASP A 109 -15.06 -23.73 28.06
C ASP A 109 -15.01 -25.28 27.92
N GLN A 110 -14.51 -25.79 26.79
CA GLN A 110 -14.53 -27.23 26.46
C GLN A 110 -13.13 -27.86 26.42
N GLY A 111 -12.06 -27.07 26.50
CA GLY A 111 -10.68 -27.52 26.39
C GLY A 111 -10.27 -28.05 25.01
N ILE A 112 -11.09 -27.77 23.97
CA ILE A 112 -10.88 -28.27 22.60
C ILE A 112 -10.57 -27.08 21.69
N ASP A 113 -9.51 -27.21 20.89
CA ASP A 113 -9.11 -26.21 19.91
C ASP A 113 -9.74 -26.53 18.54
N LEU A 114 -10.71 -25.72 18.12
CA LEU A 114 -11.40 -25.89 16.85
C LEU A 114 -10.57 -25.40 15.65
N SER A 115 -9.48 -24.69 15.85
CA SER A 115 -8.62 -24.19 14.76
C SER A 115 -7.94 -25.31 13.96
N GLN A 116 -7.85 -26.51 14.54
CA GLN A 116 -7.25 -27.68 13.92
C GLN A 116 -8.26 -28.56 13.14
N ASP A 117 -9.54 -28.18 13.14
CA ASP A 117 -10.60 -28.93 12.47
C ASP A 117 -11.14 -28.11 11.27
N PRO A 118 -10.77 -28.45 10.02
CA PRO A 118 -11.21 -27.70 8.83
C PRO A 118 -12.73 -27.68 8.65
N MET A 119 -13.46 -28.73 9.08
CA MET A 119 -14.92 -28.76 8.99
C MET A 119 -15.54 -27.81 10.02
N ALA A 120 -14.98 -27.77 11.25
CA ALA A 120 -15.41 -26.80 12.25
C ALA A 120 -15.13 -25.36 11.81
N LEU A 121 -13.94 -25.09 11.27
CA LEU A 121 -13.56 -23.77 10.75
C LEU A 121 -14.49 -23.28 9.64
N GLN A 122 -14.87 -24.14 8.71
CA GLN A 122 -15.81 -23.76 7.65
C GLN A 122 -17.16 -23.33 8.23
N ARG A 123 -17.68 -24.08 9.20
CA ARG A 123 -18.95 -23.74 9.88
C ARG A 123 -18.83 -22.48 10.75
N LEU A 124 -17.68 -22.27 11.37
CA LEU A 124 -17.41 -21.04 12.13
C LEU A 124 -17.33 -19.83 11.20
N LYS A 125 -16.76 -19.96 9.99
CA LYS A 125 -16.70 -18.90 8.99
C LYS A 125 -18.13 -18.48 8.58
N GLU A 126 -18.97 -19.42 8.20
CA GLU A 126 -20.36 -19.15 7.81
C GLU A 126 -21.16 -18.51 8.95
N ALA A 127 -20.96 -18.98 10.19
CA ALA A 127 -21.65 -18.45 11.36
C ALA A 127 -21.12 -17.07 11.77
N GLY A 128 -19.81 -16.83 11.63
CA GLY A 128 -19.17 -15.53 11.90
C GLY A 128 -19.67 -14.46 10.94
N GLU A 129 -19.66 -14.72 9.63
CA GLU A 129 -20.20 -13.82 8.61
C GLU A 129 -21.69 -13.51 8.87
N LYS A 130 -22.49 -14.54 9.15
CA LYS A 130 -23.90 -14.36 9.48
C LYS A 130 -24.08 -13.48 10.71
N ALA A 131 -23.33 -13.72 11.79
CA ALA A 131 -23.39 -12.92 13.01
C ALA A 131 -22.98 -11.47 12.75
N LYS A 132 -21.92 -11.21 11.96
CA LYS A 132 -21.54 -9.86 11.53
C LYS A 132 -22.70 -9.15 10.83
N MET A 133 -23.35 -9.81 9.88
CA MET A 133 -24.50 -9.25 9.16
C MET A 133 -25.68 -8.95 10.10
N GLU A 134 -26.04 -9.88 11.00
CA GLU A 134 -27.11 -9.67 11.97
C GLU A 134 -26.82 -8.51 12.92
N LEU A 135 -25.57 -8.38 13.39
CA LEU A 135 -25.13 -7.31 14.28
C LEU A 135 -25.15 -5.92 13.62
N SER A 136 -25.28 -5.82 12.31
CA SER A 136 -25.51 -4.54 11.62
C SER A 136 -26.92 -3.98 11.93
N THR A 137 -27.89 -4.83 12.26
CA THR A 137 -29.28 -4.42 12.54
C THR A 137 -29.72 -4.72 13.97
N THR A 138 -29.20 -5.79 14.61
CA THR A 138 -29.54 -6.22 15.97
C THR A 138 -28.44 -5.87 16.97
N MET A 139 -28.77 -5.88 18.28
CA MET A 139 -27.81 -5.63 19.36
C MET A 139 -27.08 -6.90 19.82
N SER A 140 -27.54 -8.06 19.38
CA SER A 140 -26.93 -9.36 19.66
C SER A 140 -27.27 -10.37 18.56
N SER A 141 -26.39 -11.36 18.38
CA SER A 141 -26.56 -12.50 17.49
C SER A 141 -26.28 -13.80 18.25
N ASP A 142 -27.17 -14.79 18.13
CA ASP A 142 -27.01 -16.10 18.74
C ASP A 142 -26.35 -17.06 17.74
N ILE A 143 -25.16 -17.52 18.08
CA ILE A 143 -24.36 -18.41 17.26
C ILE A 143 -24.50 -19.84 17.82
N ASN A 144 -25.33 -20.65 17.17
CA ASN A 144 -25.62 -22.02 17.57
C ASN A 144 -25.15 -23.01 16.49
N LEU A 145 -24.11 -23.75 16.80
CA LEU A 145 -23.52 -24.79 15.92
C LEU A 145 -23.57 -26.15 16.63
N PRO A 146 -24.67 -26.90 16.48
CA PRO A 146 -24.77 -28.23 17.06
C PRO A 146 -23.78 -29.18 16.39
N PHE A 147 -23.24 -30.12 17.17
CA PHE A 147 -22.27 -31.12 16.68
C PHE A 147 -21.08 -30.49 15.95
N ILE A 148 -20.47 -29.44 16.56
CA ILE A 148 -19.33 -28.75 15.98
C ILE A 148 -18.09 -29.64 15.93
N THR A 149 -17.90 -30.48 16.96
CA THR A 149 -16.85 -31.48 17.06
C THR A 149 -17.27 -32.60 18.00
N ALA A 150 -16.41 -33.61 18.19
CA ALA A 150 -16.63 -34.69 19.13
C ALA A 150 -15.39 -34.93 20.00
N SER A 151 -15.59 -35.32 21.25
CA SER A 151 -14.54 -35.79 22.17
C SER A 151 -14.83 -37.21 22.65
N GLN A 152 -13.98 -37.72 23.54
CA GLN A 152 -14.22 -39.04 24.18
C GLN A 152 -15.53 -39.09 24.97
N ASP A 153 -16.01 -37.92 25.44
CA ASP A 153 -17.26 -37.78 26.18
C ASP A 153 -18.50 -37.63 25.28
N GLY A 154 -18.30 -37.71 23.97
CA GLY A 154 -19.39 -37.56 22.98
C GLY A 154 -19.36 -36.25 22.18
N PRO A 155 -20.46 -35.97 21.47
CA PRO A 155 -20.54 -34.78 20.63
C PRO A 155 -20.53 -33.49 21.46
N LYS A 156 -19.91 -32.46 20.92
CA LYS A 156 -19.84 -31.11 21.49
C LYS A 156 -20.61 -30.12 20.63
N HIS A 157 -21.24 -29.16 21.29
CA HIS A 157 -22.06 -28.13 20.66
C HIS A 157 -21.48 -26.76 21.02
N LEU A 158 -21.47 -25.84 20.06
CA LEU A 158 -21.12 -24.45 20.30
C LEU A 158 -22.43 -23.63 20.37
N ASN A 159 -22.57 -22.89 21.45
CA ASN A 159 -23.73 -22.00 21.62
C ASN A 159 -23.27 -20.75 22.40
N TYR A 160 -23.08 -19.64 21.67
CA TYR A 160 -22.63 -18.36 22.22
C TYR A 160 -23.50 -17.23 21.69
N THR A 161 -23.71 -16.21 22.51
CA THR A 161 -24.33 -14.97 22.12
C THR A 161 -23.26 -13.88 21.97
N LEU A 162 -23.13 -13.33 20.78
CA LEU A 162 -22.23 -12.20 20.49
C LEU A 162 -23.04 -10.90 20.53
N SER A 163 -22.69 -9.98 21.45
CA SER A 163 -23.29 -8.64 21.47
C SER A 163 -22.58 -7.71 20.47
N ARG A 164 -23.28 -6.72 19.93
CA ARG A 164 -22.70 -5.67 19.07
C ARG A 164 -21.52 -4.97 19.75
N ALA A 165 -21.66 -4.60 21.03
CA ALA A 165 -20.56 -3.96 21.78
C ALA A 165 -19.32 -4.85 21.89
N LYS A 166 -19.49 -6.17 22.05
CA LYS A 166 -18.35 -7.10 22.03
C LYS A 166 -17.73 -7.22 20.65
N PHE A 167 -18.54 -7.29 19.60
CA PHE A 167 -18.07 -7.29 18.22
C PHE A 167 -17.27 -6.02 17.90
N GLU A 168 -17.79 -4.84 18.21
CA GLU A 168 -17.11 -3.56 18.02
C GLU A 168 -15.76 -3.51 18.75
N GLN A 169 -15.69 -4.07 19.96
CA GLN A 169 -14.43 -4.20 20.69
C GLN A 169 -13.42 -5.12 19.97
N LEU A 170 -13.88 -6.23 19.37
CA LEU A 170 -13.03 -7.19 18.68
C LEU A 170 -12.42 -6.62 17.39
N VAL A 171 -13.09 -5.64 16.77
CA VAL A 171 -12.70 -5.08 15.45
C VAL A 171 -12.24 -3.62 15.53
N GLU A 172 -12.01 -3.09 16.72
CA GLU A 172 -11.65 -1.68 16.92
C GLU A 172 -10.35 -1.31 16.16
N ASP A 173 -9.34 -2.17 16.20
CA ASP A 173 -8.09 -1.97 15.49
C ASP A 173 -8.28 -1.94 13.95
N LEU A 174 -9.19 -2.78 13.42
CA LEU A 174 -9.52 -2.78 11.99
C LEU A 174 -10.19 -1.46 11.59
N ASN A 175 -11.11 -0.98 12.42
CA ASN A 175 -11.78 0.30 12.21
C ASN A 175 -10.79 1.47 12.18
N GLN A 176 -9.81 1.49 13.08
CA GLN A 176 -8.79 2.55 13.13
C GLN A 176 -7.90 2.58 11.89
N ARG A 177 -7.68 1.44 11.23
CA ARG A 177 -6.91 1.36 9.98
C ARG A 177 -7.54 2.13 8.82
N THR A 178 -8.85 2.41 8.85
CA THR A 178 -9.52 3.19 7.79
C THR A 178 -9.19 4.68 7.84
N ILE A 179 -8.77 5.22 8.99
CA ILE A 179 -8.62 6.66 9.21
C ILE A 179 -7.43 7.23 8.44
N GLU A 180 -6.29 6.56 8.46
CA GLU A 180 -5.08 7.08 7.82
C GLU A 180 -5.19 7.17 6.28
N PRO A 181 -5.76 6.19 5.56
CA PRO A 181 -6.05 6.37 4.15
C PRO A 181 -7.00 7.53 3.83
N MET A 182 -8.03 7.79 4.66
CA MET A 182 -8.91 8.95 4.48
C MET A 182 -8.13 10.27 4.54
N LYS A 183 -7.23 10.43 5.52
CA LYS A 183 -6.38 11.62 5.64
C LYS A 183 -5.47 11.79 4.42
N LYS A 184 -4.85 10.70 3.97
CA LYS A 184 -3.95 10.72 2.81
C LYS A 184 -4.70 11.08 1.52
N ALA A 185 -5.86 10.50 1.29
CA ALA A 185 -6.67 10.82 0.12
C ALA A 185 -7.06 12.31 0.08
N LEU A 186 -7.48 12.89 1.21
CA LEU A 186 -7.78 14.32 1.29
C LEU A 186 -6.53 15.18 1.04
N ALA A 187 -5.39 14.82 1.65
CA ALA A 187 -4.14 15.55 1.47
C ALA A 187 -3.67 15.51 0.00
N ASP A 188 -3.73 14.34 -0.63
CA ASP A 188 -3.37 14.15 -2.04
C ASP A 188 -4.29 14.93 -2.99
N ALA A 189 -5.57 15.08 -2.64
CA ALA A 189 -6.52 15.93 -3.37
C ALA A 189 -6.35 17.44 -3.08
N GLY A 190 -5.52 17.83 -2.11
CA GLY A 190 -5.40 19.21 -1.66
C GLY A 190 -6.64 19.74 -0.96
N LEU A 191 -7.45 18.86 -0.35
CA LEU A 191 -8.74 19.17 0.26
C LEU A 191 -8.75 18.87 1.77
N THR A 192 -9.72 19.46 2.44
CA THR A 192 -10.04 19.19 3.86
C THR A 192 -11.41 18.51 3.96
N THR A 193 -11.76 17.98 5.14
CA THR A 193 -13.08 17.39 5.39
C THR A 193 -14.24 18.37 5.16
N ASN A 194 -14.00 19.68 5.30
CA ASN A 194 -15.01 20.72 5.09
C ASN A 194 -15.32 20.94 3.60
N ASP A 195 -14.39 20.62 2.71
CA ASP A 195 -14.54 20.79 1.27
C ASP A 195 -15.33 19.65 0.62
N ILE A 196 -15.57 18.57 1.35
CA ILE A 196 -16.36 17.43 0.86
C ILE A 196 -17.84 17.72 1.06
N ASP A 197 -18.64 17.65 0.00
CA ASP A 197 -20.07 17.90 0.05
C ASP A 197 -20.85 16.66 0.51
N GLU A 198 -20.52 15.49 0.00
CA GLU A 198 -21.19 14.23 0.31
C GLU A 198 -20.19 13.07 0.49
N VAL A 199 -20.60 12.07 1.29
CA VAL A 199 -19.85 10.82 1.47
C VAL A 199 -20.70 9.65 1.05
N ILE A 200 -20.24 8.89 0.06
CA ILE A 200 -20.93 7.73 -0.50
C ILE A 200 -20.32 6.47 0.11
N LEU A 201 -21.16 5.60 0.66
CA LEU A 201 -20.75 4.32 1.21
C LEU A 201 -20.94 3.22 0.17
N VAL A 202 -19.90 2.41 -0.01
CA VAL A 202 -19.84 1.29 -0.95
C VAL A 202 -19.33 0.05 -0.22
N GLY A 203 -19.81 -1.12 -0.61
CA GLY A 203 -19.45 -2.40 -0.02
C GLY A 203 -20.26 -2.78 1.21
N GLY A 204 -20.57 -4.07 1.35
CA GLY A 204 -21.45 -4.59 2.39
C GLY A 204 -20.98 -4.33 3.83
N SER A 205 -19.67 -4.22 4.05
CA SER A 205 -19.08 -3.96 5.36
C SER A 205 -19.33 -2.54 5.86
N THR A 206 -19.69 -1.59 4.99
CA THR A 206 -20.13 -0.24 5.39
C THR A 206 -21.49 -0.21 6.10
N ARG A 207 -22.21 -1.34 6.10
CA ARG A 207 -23.45 -1.49 6.88
C ARG A 207 -23.22 -1.61 8.39
N ILE A 208 -21.98 -1.87 8.80
CA ILE A 208 -21.59 -1.96 10.23
C ILE A 208 -21.76 -0.57 10.86
N PRO A 209 -22.59 -0.44 11.94
CA PRO A 209 -22.90 0.87 12.52
C PRO A 209 -21.66 1.65 12.97
N LYS A 210 -20.65 0.96 13.53
CA LYS A 210 -19.41 1.61 13.96
C LYS A 210 -18.59 2.18 12.79
N VAL A 211 -18.61 1.55 11.63
CA VAL A 211 -17.98 2.08 10.40
C VAL A 211 -18.68 3.38 9.98
N GLN A 212 -20.02 3.40 9.99
CA GLN A 212 -20.78 4.62 9.64
C GLN A 212 -20.52 5.75 10.63
N GLU A 213 -20.42 5.43 11.94
CA GLU A 213 -20.06 6.40 12.98
C GLU A 213 -18.68 7.01 12.73
N ILE A 214 -17.67 6.19 12.43
CA ILE A 214 -16.29 6.67 12.14
C ILE A 214 -16.27 7.59 10.92
N VAL A 215 -16.95 7.23 9.85
CA VAL A 215 -17.06 8.06 8.64
C VAL A 215 -17.74 9.39 8.96
N LYS A 216 -18.86 9.35 9.70
CA LYS A 216 -19.57 10.54 10.14
C LYS A 216 -18.69 11.45 11.00
N ASP A 217 -18.00 10.88 11.98
CA ASP A 217 -17.16 11.64 12.91
C ASP A 217 -15.97 12.25 12.18
N PHE A 218 -15.38 11.54 11.20
CA PHE A 218 -14.24 12.01 10.43
C PHE A 218 -14.62 13.16 9.49
N PHE A 219 -15.71 13.04 8.73
CA PHE A 219 -16.14 14.06 7.76
C PHE A 219 -17.05 15.14 8.38
N GLY A 220 -17.54 14.93 9.60
CA GLY A 220 -18.45 15.86 10.29
C GLY A 220 -19.87 15.90 9.70
N LYS A 221 -20.25 14.91 8.89
CA LYS A 221 -21.55 14.83 8.21
C LYS A 221 -22.04 13.39 8.06
N GLU A 222 -23.37 13.22 7.97
CA GLU A 222 -23.97 11.91 7.73
C GLU A 222 -23.59 11.39 6.33
N PRO A 223 -23.19 10.13 6.18
CA PRO A 223 -23.04 9.52 4.87
C PRO A 223 -24.35 9.52 4.08
N HIS A 224 -24.26 9.64 2.77
CA HIS A 224 -25.40 9.63 1.86
C HIS A 224 -26.16 8.29 1.94
N ARG A 225 -27.48 8.35 2.07
CA ARG A 225 -28.34 7.16 2.22
C ARG A 225 -29.16 6.82 0.98
N GLY A 226 -29.01 7.58 -0.10
CA GLY A 226 -29.80 7.46 -1.31
C GLY A 226 -29.39 6.31 -2.23
N VAL A 227 -28.23 5.70 -2.00
CA VAL A 227 -27.71 4.58 -2.81
C VAL A 227 -27.57 3.32 -1.96
N ASN A 228 -27.81 2.16 -2.57
CA ASN A 228 -27.58 0.88 -1.93
C ASN A 228 -26.09 0.50 -2.06
N PRO A 229 -25.34 0.37 -0.95
CA PRO A 229 -23.90 0.09 -1.03
C PRO A 229 -23.55 -1.26 -1.67
N ASP A 230 -24.50 -2.21 -1.74
CA ASP A 230 -24.28 -3.51 -2.40
C ASP A 230 -24.50 -3.47 -3.91
N GLU A 231 -25.24 -2.48 -4.43
CA GLU A 231 -25.69 -2.42 -5.82
C GLU A 231 -25.14 -1.23 -6.60
N VAL A 232 -24.68 -0.18 -5.90
CA VAL A 232 -24.30 1.10 -6.49
C VAL A 232 -23.25 0.96 -7.59
N VAL A 233 -22.27 0.06 -7.42
CA VAL A 233 -21.23 -0.23 -8.42
C VAL A 233 -21.82 -0.86 -9.68
N ALA A 234 -22.74 -1.83 -9.52
CA ALA A 234 -23.41 -2.49 -10.63
C ALA A 234 -24.29 -1.52 -11.43
N VAL A 235 -25.00 -0.62 -10.72
CA VAL A 235 -25.80 0.45 -11.33
C VAL A 235 -24.89 1.40 -12.13
N GLY A 236 -23.77 1.86 -11.54
CA GLY A 236 -22.81 2.72 -12.23
C GLY A 236 -22.16 2.05 -13.44
N ALA A 237 -21.84 0.76 -13.35
CA ALA A 237 -21.35 -0.02 -14.49
C ALA A 237 -22.40 -0.11 -15.62
N ALA A 238 -23.67 -0.27 -15.29
CA ALA A 238 -24.77 -0.26 -16.27
C ALA A 238 -24.90 1.11 -16.94
N ILE A 239 -24.79 2.21 -16.18
CA ILE A 239 -24.78 3.58 -16.72
C ILE A 239 -23.61 3.78 -17.68
N GLN A 240 -22.40 3.29 -17.33
CA GLN A 240 -21.25 3.34 -18.23
C GLN A 240 -21.50 2.54 -19.50
N GLY A 241 -22.21 1.42 -19.44
CA GLY A 241 -22.68 0.69 -20.61
C GLY A 241 -23.60 1.54 -21.51
N GLY A 242 -24.54 2.26 -20.91
CA GLY A 242 -25.43 3.21 -21.62
C GLY A 242 -24.66 4.38 -22.28
N ILE A 243 -23.60 4.88 -21.61
CA ILE A 243 -22.71 5.89 -22.19
C ILE A 243 -21.99 5.35 -23.44
N LEU A 244 -21.44 4.14 -23.36
CA LEU A 244 -20.76 3.49 -24.48
C LEU A 244 -21.71 3.14 -25.63
N ALA A 245 -22.99 2.86 -25.34
CA ALA A 245 -24.02 2.62 -26.32
C ALA A 245 -24.57 3.94 -26.95
N GLY A 246 -24.23 5.10 -26.40
CA GLY A 246 -24.73 6.40 -26.84
C GLY A 246 -26.16 6.70 -26.35
N GLU A 247 -26.67 5.94 -25.38
CA GLU A 247 -27.98 6.14 -24.75
C GLU A 247 -27.92 7.23 -23.66
N VAL A 248 -26.76 7.39 -23.03
CA VAL A 248 -26.45 8.46 -22.07
C VAL A 248 -25.39 9.36 -22.72
N THR A 249 -25.71 10.64 -22.86
CA THR A 249 -24.82 11.63 -23.48
C THR A 249 -24.32 12.61 -22.41
N ASP A 250 -23.29 13.39 -22.77
CA ASP A 250 -22.75 14.49 -21.95
C ASP A 250 -22.16 14.05 -20.60
N VAL A 251 -21.60 12.82 -20.53
CA VAL A 251 -20.88 12.30 -19.36
C VAL A 251 -19.45 11.96 -19.75
N LEU A 252 -18.48 12.53 -19.06
CA LEU A 252 -17.06 12.26 -19.17
C LEU A 252 -16.52 11.70 -17.86
N LEU A 253 -15.89 10.55 -17.94
CA LEU A 253 -15.27 9.87 -16.81
C LEU A 253 -13.75 9.94 -16.90
N LEU A 254 -13.13 10.57 -15.92
CA LEU A 254 -11.68 10.69 -15.78
C LEU A 254 -11.24 9.95 -14.51
N ASP A 255 -10.38 8.98 -14.69
CA ASP A 255 -9.81 8.16 -13.61
C ASP A 255 -8.34 8.51 -13.39
N VAL A 256 -7.70 7.96 -12.36
CA VAL A 256 -6.29 8.23 -12.02
C VAL A 256 -5.48 6.95 -11.83
N THR A 257 -4.16 7.08 -11.95
CA THR A 257 -3.23 6.02 -11.59
C THR A 257 -3.16 5.87 -10.07
N PRO A 258 -3.33 4.68 -9.50
CA PRO A 258 -3.32 4.50 -8.03
C PRO A 258 -1.92 4.57 -7.41
N LEU A 259 -0.88 4.28 -8.20
CA LEU A 259 0.53 4.25 -7.77
C LEU A 259 1.42 4.86 -8.85
N SER A 260 2.54 5.44 -8.40
CA SER A 260 3.58 5.96 -9.30
C SER A 260 4.22 4.85 -10.12
N LEU A 261 4.54 5.18 -11.36
CA LEU A 261 5.18 4.30 -12.33
C LEU A 261 6.52 4.89 -12.76
N GLY A 262 7.52 4.04 -12.92
CA GLY A 262 8.85 4.48 -13.28
C GLY A 262 9.75 3.34 -13.75
N ILE A 263 11.02 3.65 -13.91
CA ILE A 263 12.04 2.67 -14.27
C ILE A 263 13.20 2.69 -13.28
N GLU A 264 13.93 1.58 -13.23
CA GLU A 264 15.20 1.52 -12.53
C GLU A 264 16.27 2.26 -13.32
N THR A 265 17.03 3.11 -12.63
CA THR A 265 18.17 3.87 -13.16
C THR A 265 19.45 3.53 -12.40
N LEU A 266 20.55 4.18 -12.78
CA LEU A 266 21.87 3.92 -12.20
C LEU A 266 21.85 3.96 -10.67
N GLY A 267 22.44 2.93 -10.04
CA GLY A 267 22.48 2.80 -8.58
C GLY A 267 21.24 2.13 -7.97
N GLY A 268 20.38 1.51 -8.79
CA GLY A 268 19.18 0.85 -8.28
C GLY A 268 18.11 1.82 -7.80
N ILE A 269 18.11 3.04 -8.30
CA ILE A 269 17.13 4.08 -7.95
C ILE A 269 15.93 3.96 -8.87
N ARG A 270 14.71 4.15 -8.32
CA ARG A 270 13.51 4.31 -9.12
C ARG A 270 13.37 5.77 -9.58
N THR A 271 13.41 5.99 -10.88
CA THR A 271 13.05 7.28 -11.50
C THR A 271 11.60 7.24 -11.92
N THR A 272 10.80 8.16 -11.41
CA THR A 272 9.35 8.23 -11.66
C THR A 272 9.10 8.93 -12.99
N LEU A 273 8.25 8.35 -13.85
CA LEU A 273 7.77 8.96 -15.09
C LEU A 273 6.31 9.43 -14.94
N ILE A 274 5.48 8.64 -14.27
CA ILE A 274 4.08 8.98 -14.00
C ILE A 274 3.86 8.91 -12.49
N GLU A 275 3.47 10.02 -11.90
CA GLU A 275 3.13 10.11 -10.48
C GLU A 275 1.78 9.45 -10.18
N ARG A 276 1.61 8.97 -8.95
CA ARG A 276 0.30 8.53 -8.47
C ARG A 276 -0.73 9.66 -8.60
N ASN A 277 -1.98 9.29 -8.72
CA ASN A 277 -3.09 10.23 -8.92
C ASN A 277 -2.99 11.08 -10.21
N THR A 278 -2.18 10.65 -11.20
CA THR A 278 -2.19 11.25 -12.53
C THR A 278 -3.44 10.78 -13.28
N THR A 279 -4.20 11.74 -13.82
CA THR A 279 -5.41 11.48 -14.63
C THR A 279 -5.08 10.65 -15.87
N ILE A 280 -5.89 9.64 -16.18
CA ILE A 280 -5.77 8.77 -17.35
C ILE A 280 -6.94 8.97 -18.32
N PRO A 281 -6.71 8.80 -19.64
CA PRO A 281 -5.48 8.36 -20.30
C PRO A 281 -4.36 9.39 -20.24
N THR A 282 -3.10 8.90 -20.17
CA THR A 282 -1.91 9.78 -20.12
C THR A 282 -0.71 9.15 -20.82
N LYS A 283 0.15 10.01 -21.36
CA LYS A 283 1.39 9.62 -22.01
C LYS A 283 2.54 10.49 -21.54
N LYS A 284 3.63 9.87 -21.09
CA LYS A 284 4.85 10.54 -20.64
C LYS A 284 6.08 9.89 -21.28
N ALA A 285 7.02 10.71 -21.70
CA ALA A 285 8.26 10.26 -22.28
C ALA A 285 9.43 11.00 -21.64
N GLU A 286 10.51 10.26 -21.32
CA GLU A 286 11.75 10.83 -20.80
C GLU A 286 12.95 10.22 -21.50
N VAL A 287 14.05 10.98 -21.58
CA VAL A 287 15.26 10.57 -22.26
C VAL A 287 16.31 10.14 -21.25
N PHE A 288 16.76 8.91 -21.38
CA PHE A 288 17.81 8.31 -20.58
C PHE A 288 19.04 8.06 -21.42
N SER A 289 20.15 7.69 -20.79
CA SER A 289 21.38 7.37 -21.47
C SER A 289 22.02 6.08 -20.94
N THR A 290 23.08 5.63 -21.59
CA THR A 290 23.87 4.46 -21.18
C THR A 290 24.71 4.76 -19.95
N ALA A 291 24.84 3.76 -19.05
CA ALA A 291 25.66 3.83 -17.83
C ALA A 291 27.13 3.50 -18.05
N GLU A 292 27.45 2.77 -19.13
CA GLU A 292 28.81 2.29 -19.46
C GLU A 292 29.24 2.68 -20.84
N ASP A 293 30.57 2.77 -21.05
CA ASP A 293 31.15 3.03 -22.37
C ASP A 293 30.92 1.84 -23.30
N ASN A 294 30.58 2.14 -24.56
CA ASN A 294 30.28 1.14 -25.59
C ASN A 294 29.14 0.17 -25.28
N GLN A 295 28.24 0.56 -24.43
CA GLN A 295 27.05 -0.22 -24.11
C GLN A 295 26.10 -0.26 -25.31
N THR A 296 25.82 -1.47 -25.82
CA THR A 296 24.98 -1.70 -27.01
C THR A 296 23.56 -2.19 -26.69
N THR A 297 23.29 -2.43 -25.43
CA THR A 297 22.00 -2.90 -24.92
C THR A 297 21.64 -2.20 -23.62
N VAL A 298 20.39 -1.75 -23.49
CA VAL A 298 19.84 -1.18 -22.26
C VAL A 298 18.67 -2.05 -21.82
N GLU A 299 18.68 -2.48 -20.55
CA GLU A 299 17.54 -3.13 -19.93
C GLU A 299 16.60 -2.07 -19.35
N ILE A 300 15.35 -2.14 -19.71
CA ILE A 300 14.27 -1.31 -19.15
C ILE A 300 13.54 -2.14 -18.10
N HIS A 301 13.74 -1.80 -16.83
CA HIS A 301 13.09 -2.42 -15.70
C HIS A 301 11.96 -1.52 -15.22
N VAL A 302 10.72 -1.90 -15.51
CA VAL A 302 9.51 -1.13 -15.22
C VAL A 302 9.02 -1.45 -13.82
N LEU A 303 8.79 -0.40 -13.03
CA LEU A 303 8.49 -0.46 -11.61
C LEU A 303 7.19 0.28 -11.27
N GLN A 304 6.48 -0.23 -10.27
CA GLN A 304 5.29 0.39 -9.68
C GLN A 304 5.47 0.50 -8.16
N GLY A 305 5.19 1.66 -7.59
CA GLY A 305 5.23 1.92 -6.14
C GLY A 305 5.86 3.27 -5.80
N GLU A 306 5.94 3.57 -4.50
CA GLU A 306 6.35 4.88 -3.98
C GLU A 306 7.75 4.89 -3.36
N ARG A 307 8.44 3.74 -3.33
CA ARG A 307 9.75 3.62 -2.71
C ARG A 307 10.84 4.16 -3.63
N LYS A 308 11.88 4.77 -3.06
CA LYS A 308 12.98 5.37 -3.84
C LYS A 308 13.91 4.34 -4.47
N MET A 309 14.10 3.19 -3.81
CA MET A 309 14.95 2.12 -4.33
C MET A 309 14.15 1.17 -5.22
N ALA A 310 14.72 0.74 -6.34
CA ALA A 310 14.06 -0.13 -7.30
C ALA A 310 13.63 -1.48 -6.67
N ILE A 311 14.48 -2.05 -5.82
CA ILE A 311 14.24 -3.33 -5.14
C ILE A 311 13.03 -3.31 -4.21
N ASP A 312 12.67 -2.14 -3.69
CA ASP A 312 11.54 -1.97 -2.76
C ASP A 312 10.21 -1.70 -3.48
N ASN A 313 10.21 -1.71 -4.80
CA ASN A 313 9.04 -1.49 -5.63
C ASN A 313 8.68 -2.76 -6.40
N LYS A 314 7.42 -2.82 -6.81
CA LYS A 314 6.93 -3.95 -7.60
C LYS A 314 7.48 -3.89 -9.03
N THR A 315 8.18 -4.95 -9.45
CA THR A 315 8.52 -5.15 -10.86
C THR A 315 7.26 -5.47 -11.64
N ILE A 316 6.94 -4.67 -12.66
CA ILE A 316 5.80 -4.91 -13.54
C ILE A 316 6.20 -5.33 -14.94
N GLY A 317 7.48 -5.21 -15.30
CA GLY A 317 8.00 -5.71 -16.56
C GLY A 317 9.49 -5.48 -16.71
N LYS A 318 10.12 -6.29 -17.56
CA LYS A 318 11.52 -6.11 -17.97
C LYS A 318 11.65 -6.42 -19.45
N PHE A 319 12.35 -5.57 -20.19
CA PHE A 319 12.67 -5.82 -21.58
C PHE A 319 13.99 -5.12 -21.96
N GLN A 320 14.56 -5.46 -23.10
CA GLN A 320 15.86 -4.96 -23.52
C GLN A 320 15.75 -4.26 -24.87
N LEU A 321 16.26 -3.04 -24.94
CA LEU A 321 16.54 -2.35 -26.18
C LEU A 321 17.96 -2.71 -26.63
N THR A 322 18.12 -3.36 -27.79
CA THR A 322 19.37 -3.84 -28.31
C THR A 322 19.81 -3.10 -29.58
N GLY A 323 21.12 -3.13 -29.86
CA GLY A 323 21.67 -2.58 -31.09
C GLY A 323 21.80 -1.05 -31.08
N ILE A 324 22.02 -0.49 -29.91
CA ILE A 324 22.48 0.89 -29.71
C ILE A 324 23.92 0.96 -30.25
N PRO A 325 24.29 1.96 -31.05
CA PRO A 325 25.65 2.14 -31.51
C PRO A 325 26.66 2.32 -30.36
N PRO A 326 27.81 1.67 -30.35
CA PRO A 326 28.84 1.90 -29.34
C PRO A 326 29.23 3.37 -29.28
N ALA A 327 29.17 3.96 -28.10
CA ALA A 327 29.51 5.35 -27.82
C ALA A 327 29.97 5.50 -26.37
N PRO A 328 30.64 6.59 -25.99
CA PRO A 328 30.91 6.91 -24.60
C PRO A 328 29.61 6.97 -23.79
N ARG A 329 29.66 6.56 -22.52
CA ARG A 329 28.51 6.67 -21.59
C ARG A 329 27.94 8.08 -21.58
N GLY A 330 26.62 8.20 -21.46
CA GLY A 330 25.93 9.48 -21.46
C GLY A 330 25.68 10.08 -22.85
N MET A 331 26.23 9.53 -23.93
CA MET A 331 26.03 10.03 -25.30
C MET A 331 24.76 9.45 -25.99
N PRO A 332 24.49 8.13 -25.92
CA PRO A 332 23.25 7.58 -26.48
C PRO A 332 22.03 8.16 -25.85
N GLN A 333 20.98 8.43 -26.63
CA GLN A 333 19.71 8.95 -26.17
C GLN A 333 18.62 7.89 -26.34
N VAL A 334 18.19 7.31 -25.24
CA VAL A 334 17.11 6.32 -25.18
C VAL A 334 15.87 6.97 -24.63
N GLU A 335 14.88 7.20 -25.48
CA GLU A 335 13.58 7.72 -25.08
C GLU A 335 12.71 6.58 -24.56
N VAL A 336 12.30 6.67 -23.31
CA VAL A 336 11.37 5.71 -22.68
C VAL A 336 10.01 6.39 -22.56
N THR A 337 9.00 5.75 -23.15
CA THR A 337 7.62 6.27 -23.17
C THR A 337 6.70 5.34 -22.38
N PHE A 338 5.93 5.90 -21.48
CA PHE A 338 4.84 5.27 -20.76
C PHE A 338 3.52 5.78 -21.34
N ASP A 339 2.67 4.88 -21.81
CA ASP A 339 1.38 5.18 -22.44
C ASP A 339 0.28 4.39 -21.71
N ILE A 340 -0.58 5.09 -20.98
CA ILE A 340 -1.69 4.49 -20.22
C ILE A 340 -2.99 4.84 -20.91
N ASP A 341 -3.74 3.82 -21.31
CA ASP A 341 -5.05 4.00 -21.94
C ASP A 341 -6.16 4.33 -20.91
N ALA A 342 -7.37 4.61 -21.40
CA ALA A 342 -8.53 4.90 -20.57
C ALA A 342 -8.97 3.71 -19.66
N ASN A 343 -8.49 2.50 -19.91
CA ASN A 343 -8.71 1.32 -19.07
C ASN A 343 -7.62 1.17 -18.00
N GLY A 344 -6.61 2.05 -17.98
CA GLY A 344 -5.45 1.95 -17.11
C GLY A 344 -4.44 0.88 -17.53
N ILE A 345 -4.48 0.45 -18.79
CA ILE A 345 -3.52 -0.51 -19.33
C ILE A 345 -2.28 0.25 -19.77
N LEU A 346 -1.13 -0.18 -19.25
CA LEU A 346 0.16 0.44 -19.50
C LEU A 346 0.90 -0.25 -20.65
N ASN A 347 1.32 0.54 -21.64
CA ASN A 347 2.32 0.16 -22.63
C ASN A 347 3.62 0.95 -22.35
N VAL A 348 4.76 0.28 -22.40
CA VAL A 348 6.07 0.92 -22.25
C VAL A 348 6.91 0.65 -23.48
N SER A 349 7.41 1.69 -24.10
CA SER A 349 8.36 1.57 -25.21
C SER A 349 9.69 2.26 -24.88
N ALA A 350 10.76 1.76 -25.48
CA ALA A 350 12.08 2.35 -25.42
C ALA A 350 12.62 2.50 -26.85
N LYS A 351 13.08 3.70 -27.21
CA LYS A 351 13.55 4.04 -28.54
C LYS A 351 14.91 4.70 -28.52
N ASP A 352 15.86 4.15 -29.25
CA ASP A 352 17.11 4.85 -29.53
C ASP A 352 16.88 5.96 -30.57
N ARG A 353 17.06 7.21 -30.15
CA ARG A 353 16.81 8.39 -31.00
C ARG A 353 17.77 8.46 -32.21
N ALA A 354 18.96 7.92 -32.10
CA ALA A 354 19.96 7.98 -33.19
C ALA A 354 19.66 7.00 -34.30
N THR A 355 19.26 5.76 -33.98
CA THR A 355 19.00 4.70 -34.96
C THR A 355 17.52 4.54 -35.30
N GLY A 356 16.63 5.07 -34.46
CA GLY A 356 15.21 4.85 -34.57
C GLY A 356 14.76 3.44 -34.15
N LYS A 357 15.65 2.60 -33.64
CA LYS A 357 15.30 1.27 -33.13
C LYS A 357 14.43 1.42 -31.88
N GLU A 358 13.34 0.67 -31.86
CA GLU A 358 12.36 0.71 -30.81
C GLU A 358 12.03 -0.71 -30.34
N GLN A 359 11.77 -0.87 -29.07
CA GLN A 359 11.25 -2.06 -28.43
C GLN A 359 10.16 -1.65 -27.48
N GLU A 360 9.05 -2.39 -27.48
CA GLU A 360 7.94 -2.13 -26.57
C GLU A 360 7.59 -3.39 -25.78
N ILE A 361 7.00 -3.18 -24.62
CA ILE A 361 6.32 -4.19 -23.83
C ILE A 361 4.94 -3.66 -23.46
N ARG A 362 3.93 -4.46 -23.76
CA ARG A 362 2.64 -4.32 -23.12
C ARG A 362 2.74 -5.01 -21.76
N ILE A 363 2.39 -4.29 -20.71
CA ILE A 363 2.36 -4.88 -19.38
C ILE A 363 1.14 -5.78 -19.31
N GLU A 364 1.38 -7.06 -19.52
CA GLU A 364 0.36 -8.11 -19.37
C GLU A 364 0.50 -8.72 -17.98
N ALA A 365 -0.62 -9.15 -17.41
CA ALA A 365 -0.58 -9.93 -16.18
C ALA A 365 0.28 -11.17 -16.43
N SER A 366 1.40 -11.27 -15.74
CA SER A 366 2.27 -12.46 -15.80
C SER A 366 1.63 -13.68 -15.09
N SER A 367 0.33 -13.77 -15.11
CA SER A 367 -0.42 -14.96 -14.66
C SER A 367 -0.61 -15.94 -15.81
N GLY A 368 0.48 -16.24 -16.53
CA GLY A 368 0.55 -17.44 -17.34
C GLY A 368 0.70 -18.70 -16.49
N LEU A 369 0.31 -18.64 -15.22
CA LEU A 369 0.26 -19.77 -14.33
C LEU A 369 -1.02 -20.56 -14.63
N SER A 370 -0.88 -21.83 -14.98
CA SER A 370 -2.00 -22.76 -15.05
C SER A 370 -2.60 -22.94 -13.65
N ASP A 371 -3.89 -23.29 -13.56
CA ASP A 371 -4.56 -23.56 -12.28
C ASP A 371 -3.77 -24.58 -11.43
N THR A 372 -3.12 -25.56 -12.08
CA THR A 372 -2.24 -26.53 -11.41
C THR A 372 -0.96 -25.92 -10.87
N GLU A 373 -0.42 -24.87 -11.48
CA GLU A 373 0.75 -24.14 -10.96
C GLU A 373 0.37 -23.22 -9.82
N ILE A 374 -0.80 -22.61 -9.87
CA ILE A 374 -1.34 -21.80 -8.75
C ILE A 374 -1.59 -22.68 -7.54
N ASP A 375 -2.26 -23.83 -7.71
CA ASP A 375 -2.49 -24.79 -6.63
C ASP A 375 -1.18 -25.28 -6.03
N ARG A 376 -0.17 -25.55 -6.87
CA ARG A 376 1.16 -25.94 -6.41
C ARG A 376 1.85 -24.80 -5.63
N MET A 377 1.79 -23.57 -6.11
CA MET A 377 2.39 -22.42 -5.41
C MET A 377 1.72 -22.17 -4.05
N VAL A 378 0.40 -22.34 -3.96
CA VAL A 378 -0.34 -22.24 -2.70
C VAL A 378 0.10 -23.36 -1.74
N GLN A 379 0.20 -24.59 -2.22
CA GLN A 379 0.67 -25.72 -1.41
C GLN A 379 2.14 -25.58 -1.00
N ASP A 380 3.01 -25.12 -1.91
CA ASP A 380 4.41 -24.85 -1.61
C ASP A 380 4.54 -23.71 -0.59
N ALA A 381 3.73 -22.66 -0.69
CA ALA A 381 3.69 -21.54 0.26
C ALA A 381 3.19 -22.01 1.66
N GLU A 382 2.13 -22.80 1.70
CA GLU A 382 1.64 -23.39 2.96
C GLU A 382 2.65 -24.38 3.58
N ALA A 383 3.32 -25.18 2.74
CA ALA A 383 4.31 -26.15 3.19
C ALA A 383 5.59 -25.49 3.75
N HIS A 384 5.96 -24.31 3.25
CA HIS A 384 7.17 -23.59 3.63
C HIS A 384 6.91 -22.36 4.51
N ALA A 385 5.66 -22.08 4.89
CA ALA A 385 5.28 -20.89 5.65
C ALA A 385 6.10 -20.71 6.94
N SER A 386 6.38 -21.78 7.69
CA SER A 386 7.20 -21.73 8.89
C SER A 386 8.68 -21.52 8.58
N GLU A 387 9.19 -22.12 7.51
CA GLU A 387 10.58 -21.95 7.05
C GLU A 387 10.80 -20.52 6.52
N ASP A 388 9.83 -19.98 5.80
CA ASP A 388 9.85 -18.59 5.30
C ASP A 388 9.80 -17.59 6.46
N GLU A 389 9.01 -17.85 7.50
CA GLU A 389 8.95 -17.05 8.71
C GLU A 389 10.28 -17.07 9.46
N GLU A 390 10.87 -18.26 9.67
CA GLU A 390 12.19 -18.40 10.28
C GLU A 390 13.28 -17.70 9.46
N ASN A 391 13.24 -17.80 8.14
CA ASN A 391 14.20 -17.14 7.25
C ASN A 391 14.04 -15.61 7.30
N ARG A 392 12.81 -15.10 7.33
CA ARG A 392 12.55 -13.67 7.49
C ARG A 392 13.09 -13.15 8.81
N ASP A 393 12.77 -13.81 9.93
CA ASP A 393 13.20 -13.42 11.27
C ASP A 393 14.73 -13.43 11.38
N LYS A 394 15.39 -14.41 10.74
CA LYS A 394 16.84 -14.49 10.63
C LYS A 394 17.44 -13.31 9.85
N VAL A 395 16.84 -12.98 8.70
CA VAL A 395 17.28 -11.84 7.88
C VAL A 395 17.08 -10.53 8.63
N GLU A 396 15.96 -10.35 9.32
CA GLU A 396 15.70 -9.17 10.15
C GLU A 396 16.71 -9.04 11.31
N ALA A 397 16.96 -10.14 12.05
CA ALA A 397 17.94 -10.13 13.14
C ALA A 397 19.34 -9.77 12.62
N ARG A 398 19.73 -10.32 11.46
CA ARG A 398 21.00 -10.02 10.80
C ARG A 398 21.11 -8.55 10.40
N ASN A 399 20.09 -8.02 9.73
CA ASN A 399 20.07 -6.64 9.28
C ASN A 399 20.11 -5.64 10.44
N GLN A 400 19.42 -5.94 11.55
CA GLN A 400 19.44 -5.12 12.75
C GLN A 400 20.84 -5.10 13.40
N LEU A 401 21.48 -6.27 13.48
CA LEU A 401 22.85 -6.37 14.03
C LEU A 401 23.86 -5.67 13.12
N ASP A 402 23.78 -5.87 11.81
CA ASP A 402 24.68 -5.25 10.82
C ASP A 402 24.59 -3.72 10.86
N SER A 403 23.36 -3.20 10.91
CA SER A 403 23.10 -1.75 11.05
C SER A 403 23.66 -1.18 12.34
N LEU A 404 23.52 -1.91 13.46
CA LEU A 404 24.08 -1.49 14.75
C LEU A 404 25.61 -1.54 14.75
N VAL A 405 26.23 -2.57 14.17
CA VAL A 405 27.70 -2.68 13.98
C VAL A 405 28.22 -1.49 13.19
N TYR A 406 27.58 -1.19 12.06
CA TYR A 406 27.97 -0.05 11.22
C TYR A 406 27.88 1.28 11.98
N GLN A 407 26.79 1.48 12.73
CA GLN A 407 26.63 2.69 13.54
C GLN A 407 27.70 2.82 14.61
N VAL A 408 27.97 1.72 15.36
CA VAL A 408 28.99 1.71 16.41
C VAL A 408 30.39 1.96 15.82
N GLU A 409 30.73 1.36 14.68
CA GLU A 409 32.03 1.60 14.01
C GLU A 409 32.20 3.06 13.60
N LYS A 410 31.15 3.65 13.03
CA LYS A 410 31.16 5.05 12.62
C LYS A 410 31.32 5.97 13.84
N ASP A 411 30.48 5.80 14.83
CA ASP A 411 30.45 6.68 16.01
C ASP A 411 31.72 6.51 16.87
N SER A 412 32.24 5.28 17.03
CA SER A 412 33.47 5.01 17.79
C SER A 412 34.70 5.66 17.17
N GLY A 413 34.73 5.85 15.83
CA GLY A 413 35.77 6.59 15.13
C GLY A 413 35.81 8.09 15.47
N GLU A 414 34.71 8.66 15.91
CA GLU A 414 34.57 10.08 16.25
C GLU A 414 34.83 10.38 17.75
N TRP A 415 34.83 9.35 18.61
CA TRP A 415 34.86 9.53 20.06
C TRP A 415 36.26 9.84 20.65
N GLY A 416 37.32 9.36 19.98
CA GLY A 416 38.68 9.64 20.41
C GLY A 416 38.93 9.34 21.89
N ASP A 417 39.45 10.33 22.65
CA ASP A 417 39.72 10.23 24.08
C ASP A 417 38.52 10.66 24.98
N LYS A 418 37.34 10.87 24.41
CA LYS A 418 36.15 11.38 25.13
C LYS A 418 35.38 10.29 25.91
N VAL A 419 35.71 9.04 25.72
CA VAL A 419 35.10 7.87 26.38
C VAL A 419 36.17 7.19 27.25
N ASP A 420 35.82 6.72 28.45
CA ASP A 420 36.77 6.08 29.34
C ASP A 420 37.28 4.73 28.74
N GLU A 421 38.51 4.35 29.16
CA GLU A 421 39.18 3.17 28.59
C GLU A 421 38.46 1.83 28.90
N ALA A 422 37.72 1.75 30.02
CA ALA A 422 36.98 0.55 30.39
C ALA A 422 35.71 0.40 29.52
N THR A 423 34.97 1.48 29.28
CA THR A 423 33.81 1.54 28.39
C THR A 423 34.22 1.24 26.95
N LYS A 424 35.35 1.82 26.48
CA LYS A 424 35.89 1.58 25.15
C LYS A 424 36.28 0.09 24.93
N ASN A 425 37.01 -0.52 25.88
CA ASN A 425 37.38 -1.93 25.81
C ASN A 425 36.16 -2.86 25.79
N ARG A 426 35.12 -2.51 26.58
CA ARG A 426 33.87 -3.29 26.61
C ARG A 426 33.13 -3.17 25.27
N LEU A 427 33.08 -1.99 24.67
CA LEU A 427 32.46 -1.76 23.39
C LEU A 427 33.20 -2.47 22.26
N GLU A 428 34.54 -2.40 22.22
CA GLU A 428 35.37 -3.10 21.23
C GLU A 428 35.18 -4.62 21.31
N SER A 429 35.12 -5.18 22.52
CA SER A 429 34.86 -6.63 22.72
C SER A 429 33.46 -7.02 22.22
N ALA A 430 32.43 -6.23 22.51
CA ALA A 430 31.07 -6.48 22.05
C ALA A 430 30.96 -6.33 20.52
N LEU A 431 31.70 -5.38 19.94
CA LEU A 431 31.74 -5.17 18.48
C LEU A 431 32.42 -6.36 17.76
N GLU A 432 33.51 -6.89 18.32
CA GLU A 432 34.13 -8.11 17.76
C GLU A 432 33.21 -9.33 17.82
N GLN A 433 32.51 -9.50 18.95
CA GLN A 433 31.52 -10.59 19.09
C GLN A 433 30.36 -10.44 18.12
N ALA A 434 29.87 -9.21 17.92
CA ALA A 434 28.82 -8.90 16.95
C ALA A 434 29.26 -9.23 15.50
N LYS A 435 30.48 -8.87 15.14
CA LYS A 435 31.08 -9.20 13.82
C LYS A 435 31.27 -10.70 13.63
N GLU A 436 31.61 -11.43 14.67
CA GLU A 436 31.73 -12.89 14.60
C GLU A 436 30.34 -13.54 14.46
N ALA A 437 29.33 -13.04 15.20
CA ALA A 437 27.95 -13.49 15.08
C ALA A 437 27.38 -13.27 13.67
N LEU A 438 27.74 -12.18 13.00
CA LEU A 438 27.35 -11.89 11.61
C LEU A 438 27.92 -12.88 10.57
N LYS A 439 28.95 -13.65 10.92
CA LYS A 439 29.47 -14.74 10.04
C LYS A 439 28.62 -16.01 10.13
N GLY A 440 27.85 -16.16 11.19
CA GLY A 440 26.92 -17.26 11.41
C GLY A 440 25.49 -16.92 10.96
N ASP A 441 24.62 -17.93 11.07
CA ASP A 441 23.23 -17.88 10.58
C ASP A 441 22.19 -18.19 11.67
N ASN A 442 22.57 -18.20 12.94
CA ASN A 442 21.65 -18.52 14.03
C ASN A 442 21.00 -17.24 14.58
N THR A 443 19.67 -17.17 14.52
CA THR A 443 18.85 -16.01 14.94
C THR A 443 19.06 -15.63 16.40
N ASP A 444 19.13 -16.61 17.30
CA ASP A 444 19.34 -16.36 18.74
C ASP A 444 20.71 -15.76 18.99
N THR A 445 21.75 -16.26 18.29
CA THR A 445 23.11 -15.70 18.37
C THR A 445 23.19 -14.28 17.87
N LEU A 446 22.53 -13.98 16.75
CA LEU A 446 22.46 -12.63 16.17
C LEU A 446 21.74 -11.66 17.11
N SER A 447 20.60 -12.07 17.67
CA SER A 447 19.81 -11.25 18.61
C SER A 447 20.56 -11.00 19.92
N THR A 448 21.21 -12.04 20.49
CA THR A 448 22.03 -11.91 21.70
C THR A 448 23.19 -10.93 21.48
N ALA A 449 23.92 -11.09 20.37
CA ALA A 449 25.04 -10.21 20.04
C ALA A 449 24.61 -8.76 19.82
N ARG A 450 23.41 -8.54 19.24
CA ARG A 450 22.81 -7.20 19.09
C ARG A 450 22.54 -6.58 20.47
N ASP A 451 21.91 -7.33 21.36
CA ASP A 451 21.54 -6.83 22.68
C ASP A 451 22.78 -6.54 23.54
N GLU A 452 23.82 -7.38 23.45
CA GLU A 452 25.10 -7.16 24.12
C GLU A 452 25.83 -5.92 23.58
N LEU A 453 25.84 -5.75 22.24
CA LEU A 453 26.44 -4.57 21.61
C LEU A 453 25.69 -3.29 21.99
N MET A 454 24.36 -3.32 22.01
CA MET A 454 23.52 -2.19 22.42
C MET A 454 23.75 -1.80 23.90
N GLN A 455 23.90 -2.81 24.79
CA GLN A 455 24.23 -2.57 26.20
C GLN A 455 25.64 -2.00 26.40
N ALA A 456 26.59 -2.32 25.54
CA ALA A 456 27.92 -1.74 25.57
C ALA A 456 27.96 -0.33 24.97
N PHE A 457 27.16 -0.07 23.94
CA PHE A 457 27.10 1.19 23.22
C PHE A 457 26.39 2.31 24.01
N SER A 458 25.32 1.98 24.72
CA SER A 458 24.50 2.98 25.44
C SER A 458 25.28 3.79 26.48
N PRO A 459 26.15 3.21 27.36
CA PRO A 459 27.00 3.99 28.27
C PRO A 459 27.99 4.89 27.53
N ALA A 460 28.61 4.39 26.45
CA ALA A 460 29.57 5.16 25.66
C ALA A 460 28.94 6.41 25.04
N GLY A 461 27.72 6.29 24.54
CA GLY A 461 26.94 7.43 24.03
C GLY A 461 26.62 8.46 25.12
N GLN A 462 26.30 8.01 26.34
CA GLN A 462 26.07 8.91 27.49
C GLN A 462 27.34 9.67 27.93
N GLU A 463 28.47 8.99 27.98
CA GLU A 463 29.75 9.61 28.32
C GLU A 463 30.14 10.66 27.28
N MET A 464 29.97 10.37 26.00
CA MET A 464 30.24 11.32 24.92
C MET A 464 29.35 12.58 25.00
N TYR A 465 28.07 12.39 25.26
CA TYR A 465 27.15 13.53 25.43
C TYR A 465 27.52 14.40 26.62
N GLN A 466 27.95 13.79 27.74
CA GLN A 466 28.43 14.52 28.94
C GLN A 466 29.76 15.25 28.68
N ALA A 467 30.69 14.64 27.94
CA ALA A 467 31.95 15.25 27.54
C ALA A 467 31.73 16.47 26.62
N GLN A 468 30.80 16.37 25.70
CA GLN A 468 30.44 17.46 24.77
C GLN A 468 29.74 18.64 25.49
N ALA A 469 28.94 18.33 26.53
CA ALA A 469 28.31 19.36 27.38
C ALA A 469 29.27 20.04 28.37
N SER A 470 30.49 19.50 28.57
CA SER A 470 31.50 20.01 29.49
C SER A 470 32.67 20.75 28.83
N GLU A 471 32.72 20.87 27.50
CA GLU A 471 33.68 21.77 26.83
C GLU A 471 33.25 23.23 27.08
N PRO A 472 34.12 24.08 27.74
CA PRO A 472 33.78 25.48 27.94
C PRO A 472 33.85 26.19 26.58
N GLY A 473 32.70 26.71 26.15
CA GLY A 473 32.68 27.63 25.03
C GLY A 473 33.59 28.80 25.31
N ASP A 474 34.49 29.11 24.41
CA ASP A 474 35.30 30.31 24.39
C ASP A 474 34.36 31.53 24.42
N GLU A 475 34.24 32.13 25.65
CA GLU A 475 33.74 33.48 25.85
C GLU A 475 34.78 34.45 25.35
N GLU A 476 34.58 35.07 24.21
CA GLU A 476 35.10 36.41 23.98
C GLU A 476 34.02 37.47 24.20
N THR A 477 34.20 38.13 25.29
CA THR A 477 33.69 39.40 25.78
C THR A 477 33.50 40.46 24.68
N ASN A 478 32.56 41.34 24.73
CA ASN A 478 31.77 42.14 25.66
C ASN A 478 31.07 43.31 24.98
N PRO A 479 30.47 44.27 25.69
CA PRO A 479 29.02 44.42 25.76
C PRO A 479 28.54 45.70 25.07
N GLU A 480 27.26 45.81 24.81
CA GLU A 480 26.43 46.98 25.13
C GLU A 480 25.03 46.94 24.51
N GLU A 481 24.10 47.07 25.42
CA GLU A 481 22.80 47.74 25.32
C GLU A 481 21.81 47.50 24.18
N GLY A 482 20.70 46.96 24.56
CA GLY A 482 19.40 47.59 24.30
C GLY A 482 18.53 47.03 23.19
N SER A 483 17.38 46.56 23.60
CA SER A 483 16.09 46.63 22.90
C SER A 483 15.44 45.29 22.50
N THR A 484 14.35 45.08 23.17
CA THR A 484 13.21 44.15 22.87
C THR A 484 12.88 43.95 21.39
N GLY A 485 12.70 42.68 21.02
CA GLY A 485 12.11 42.32 19.72
C GLY A 485 11.97 40.81 19.56
N GLU A 486 10.73 40.38 19.41
CA GLU A 486 10.29 39.03 19.14
C GLU A 486 11.04 38.39 17.94
N THR A 487 11.51 37.17 18.13
CA THR A 487 12.15 36.41 17.04
C THR A 487 11.27 35.26 16.60
N GLN A 488 10.76 35.37 15.36
CA GLN A 488 10.33 34.25 14.54
C GLN A 488 11.58 33.48 14.09
N ALA A 489 11.49 32.16 14.13
CA ALA A 489 12.52 31.27 13.61
C ALA A 489 12.29 31.11 12.10
N ASP A 490 13.25 31.58 11.31
CA ASP A 490 13.42 31.24 9.89
C ASP A 490 14.33 30.01 9.81
N THR A 491 13.85 28.99 9.11
CA THR A 491 14.68 27.88 8.63
C THR A 491 15.00 28.13 7.16
N ASP A 492 16.26 28.47 6.88
CA ASP A 492 16.80 28.51 5.52
C ASP A 492 16.94 27.09 4.96
N GLU A 493 16.16 26.78 3.93
CA GLU A 493 16.44 25.70 2.98
C GLU A 493 17.06 26.31 1.72
N ASP A 494 18.30 25.89 1.42
CA ASP A 494 18.98 26.20 0.18
C ASP A 494 18.23 25.61 -1.02
N VAL A 495 17.50 26.45 -1.73
CA VAL A 495 16.89 26.11 -3.03
C VAL A 495 17.90 26.44 -4.12
N VAL A 496 18.37 25.43 -4.83
CA VAL A 496 19.13 25.61 -6.07
C VAL A 496 18.11 25.85 -7.19
N GLU A 497 17.96 27.10 -7.60
CA GLU A 497 17.20 27.46 -8.79
C GLU A 497 17.95 26.99 -10.06
N ALA A 498 17.28 26.15 -10.85
CA ALA A 498 17.69 25.86 -12.22
C ALA A 498 16.82 26.70 -13.17
N ASP A 499 17.46 27.66 -13.83
CA ASP A 499 16.86 28.49 -14.88
C ASP A 499 16.48 27.65 -16.10
N TYR A 500 15.20 27.66 -16.46
CA TYR A 500 14.71 27.17 -17.75
C TYR A 500 14.24 28.34 -18.61
N GLU A 501 14.90 28.50 -19.73
CA GLU A 501 14.47 29.41 -20.79
C GLU A 501 13.39 28.73 -21.65
N ILE A 502 12.15 29.24 -21.59
CA ILE A 502 11.06 28.78 -22.44
C ILE A 502 11.22 29.44 -23.80
N VAL A 503 11.52 28.67 -24.84
CA VAL A 503 11.49 29.11 -26.23
C VAL A 503 10.09 28.83 -26.78
N GLU A 504 9.30 29.86 -26.94
CA GLU A 504 8.05 29.81 -27.70
C GLU A 504 8.39 29.70 -29.19
N GLU A 505 8.03 28.61 -29.85
CA GLU A 505 7.96 28.55 -31.31
C GLU A 505 6.58 29.00 -31.77
N GLU A 506 6.54 30.18 -32.40
CA GLU A 506 5.44 30.59 -33.27
C GLU A 506 5.43 29.75 -34.56
N ASN A 507 4.36 28.98 -34.78
CA ASN A 507 3.55 28.94 -36.05
C ASN A 507 2.53 27.81 -35.96
#